data_3168bfda5e53d83a8821909d89f1a02c
#
_entry.id   3168bfda5e53d83a8821909d89f1a02c
#
_cell.length_a   1.000
_cell.length_b   1.000
_cell.length_c   1.000
_cell.angle_alpha   90.00
_cell.angle_beta   90.00
_cell.angle_gamma   90.00
#
_symmetry.space_group_name_H-M   'P 1'
#
loop_
_entity.id
_entity.type
_entity.pdbx_description
1 polymer ?
#
loop_
_entity_poly.entity_id
_entity_poly.type
_entity_poly.pdbx_seq_one_letter_code
_entity_poly.pdbx_strand_id
1 'polypeptide(L)'
;MKALLSRAGPPPRRLSGGVVAAGLLMALAACVSHTTTPYRVDVMGGLSRAEPSPVRPPGPRLNVIELAGGVAGSHYVLNLYRPNPCGGSGAPELGALAYISGAPGPKRWVVVLPIWGSSTYPPRKLVTWLTRGQEGIETNVLWVQDPKRANLIDFPALEEAPTPEEFLTVLSRSAACIGAAADDVRGWMDWVLHQPGADPRRVGIVGCSIGAIVGSLAMGRDGRFGAGVFAMGGGHLDEILSECYGAEADVRRHAAEAFGWSQEDFRREVAGPLAMVDPVAVAGNIDPADVLFIDAGKDSCIPASSRDDLWEAMGRPERVTLGYDHKTSFLSMTFLGLDETTRRMVRFLDSHLNAAPVPSAAGAGTAAAQAKAE
;
A
#
# COMPACT_ATOMS: atom_id res chain seq x y z
N MET A 1 57.51 -36.31 38.19
CA MET A 1 58.40 -36.30 37.01
C MET A 1 57.67 -35.58 35.85
N LYS A 2 58.18 -34.48 35.52
CA LYS A 2 57.99 -33.47 34.46
C LYS A 2 56.75 -33.55 33.55
N ALA A 3 55.85 -32.56 33.70
CA ALA A 3 54.81 -32.14 32.77
C ALA A 3 55.43 -31.42 31.55
N LEU A 4 54.97 -31.76 30.36
CA LEU A 4 55.19 -31.01 29.13
C LEU A 4 53.88 -30.32 28.74
N LEU A 5 53.82 -29.01 28.97
CA LEU A 5 52.76 -28.13 28.54
C LEU A 5 52.95 -27.82 27.03
N SER A 6 52.06 -28.38 26.22
CA SER A 6 51.92 -27.99 24.81
C SER A 6 51.08 -26.70 24.72
N ARG A 7 51.69 -25.59 24.32
CA ARG A 7 51.00 -24.35 23.96
C ARG A 7 50.34 -24.52 22.60
N ALA A 8 49.05 -24.68 22.58
CA ALA A 8 48.23 -24.54 21.37
C ALA A 8 48.04 -23.03 21.11
N GLY A 9 48.50 -22.56 19.94
CA GLY A 9 48.26 -21.20 19.47
C GLY A 9 46.76 -20.99 19.12
N PRO A 10 46.28 -19.77 19.13
CA PRO A 10 44.87 -19.49 18.81
C PRO A 10 44.56 -19.87 17.37
N PRO A 11 43.38 -20.42 17.08
CA PRO A 11 42.99 -20.79 15.73
C PRO A 11 42.84 -19.54 14.85
N PRO A 12 43.08 -19.63 13.55
CA PRO A 12 42.90 -18.49 12.64
C PRO A 12 41.47 -18.08 12.62
N ARG A 13 41.21 -16.78 12.82
CA ARG A 13 39.87 -16.16 12.68
C ARG A 13 39.38 -16.41 11.26
N ARG A 14 38.42 -17.32 11.11
CA ARG A 14 37.64 -17.43 9.87
C ARG A 14 36.85 -16.13 9.70
N LEU A 15 37.22 -15.31 8.72
CA LEU A 15 36.37 -14.23 8.25
C LEU A 15 35.04 -14.86 7.85
N SER A 16 33.98 -14.49 8.57
CA SER A 16 32.66 -15.02 8.34
C SER A 16 32.22 -14.69 6.91
N GLY A 17 31.90 -15.70 6.10
CA GLY A 17 31.46 -15.55 4.70
C GLY A 17 30.25 -14.61 4.50
N GLY A 18 29.61 -14.17 5.59
CA GLY A 18 28.51 -13.22 5.56
C GLY A 18 28.90 -11.81 5.11
N VAL A 19 30.10 -11.34 5.42
CA VAL A 19 30.56 -9.99 5.02
C VAL A 19 30.87 -9.93 3.53
N VAL A 20 31.41 -11.01 2.96
CA VAL A 20 31.72 -11.09 1.52
C VAL A 20 30.42 -11.21 0.71
N ALA A 21 29.43 -11.98 1.17
CA ALA A 21 28.14 -12.12 0.50
C ALA A 21 27.31 -10.80 0.52
N ALA A 22 27.36 -10.06 1.64
CA ALA A 22 26.69 -8.76 1.75
C ALA A 22 27.35 -7.71 0.82
N GLY A 23 28.69 -7.71 0.71
CA GLY A 23 29.41 -6.81 -0.19
C GLY A 23 29.15 -7.11 -1.66
N LEU A 24 29.01 -8.38 -2.04
CA LEU A 24 28.69 -8.80 -3.42
C LEU A 24 27.22 -8.45 -3.79
N LEU A 25 26.28 -8.61 -2.86
CA LEU A 25 24.90 -8.19 -3.05
C LEU A 25 24.76 -6.67 -3.20
N MET A 26 25.52 -5.88 -2.44
CA MET A 26 25.54 -4.42 -2.61
C MET A 26 26.15 -3.99 -3.94
N ALA A 27 27.20 -4.65 -4.41
CA ALA A 27 27.81 -4.36 -5.71
C ALA A 27 26.90 -4.72 -6.88
N LEU A 28 26.14 -5.81 -6.78
CA LEU A 28 25.14 -6.20 -7.79
C LEU A 28 23.92 -5.24 -7.80
N ALA A 29 23.53 -4.73 -6.64
CA ALA A 29 22.44 -3.75 -6.55
C ALA A 29 22.80 -2.41 -7.22
N ALA A 30 24.07 -2.00 -7.17
CA ALA A 30 24.54 -0.77 -7.80
C ALA A 30 24.51 -0.78 -9.33
N CYS A 31 24.41 -1.98 -9.95
CA CYS A 31 24.35 -2.13 -11.40
C CYS A 31 22.93 -2.28 -11.97
N VAL A 32 21.91 -2.25 -11.13
CA VAL A 32 20.51 -2.38 -11.56
C VAL A 32 19.93 -1.01 -11.89
N SER A 33 19.55 -0.82 -13.14
CA SER A 33 18.92 0.43 -13.59
C SER A 33 17.45 0.51 -13.13
N HIS A 34 17.06 1.68 -12.67
CA HIS A 34 15.68 2.04 -12.46
C HIS A 34 15.27 3.05 -13.53
N THR A 35 14.03 2.98 -13.97
CA THR A 35 13.46 3.93 -14.92
C THR A 35 12.39 4.77 -14.26
N THR A 36 12.21 6.00 -14.71
CA THR A 36 11.17 6.90 -14.25
C THR A 36 10.41 7.43 -15.45
N THR A 37 9.10 7.25 -15.45
CA THR A 37 8.18 7.85 -16.40
C THR A 37 7.45 8.97 -15.65
N PRO A 38 7.74 10.27 -15.93
CA PRO A 38 7.07 11.36 -15.26
C PRO A 38 5.61 11.43 -15.72
N TYR A 39 4.73 11.89 -14.85
CA TYR A 39 3.40 12.26 -15.24
C TYR A 39 3.49 13.42 -16.23
N ARG A 40 2.82 13.31 -17.38
CA ARG A 40 2.73 14.35 -18.39
C ARG A 40 1.28 14.78 -18.52
N VAL A 41 1.02 16.04 -18.30
CA VAL A 41 -0.24 16.64 -18.72
C VAL A 41 -0.19 16.70 -20.25
N ASP A 42 -0.98 15.88 -20.92
CA ASP A 42 -1.12 15.96 -22.38
C ASP A 42 -1.82 17.28 -22.73
N VAL A 43 -1.03 18.25 -23.13
CA VAL A 43 -1.50 19.60 -23.51
C VAL A 43 -2.42 19.57 -24.76
N MET A 44 -2.48 18.43 -25.44
CA MET A 44 -3.18 18.28 -26.74
C MET A 44 -4.52 17.53 -26.66
N GLY A 45 -4.88 16.99 -25.58
CA GLY A 45 -6.19 16.37 -25.39
C GLY A 45 -6.85 16.97 -24.18
N GLY A 46 -7.73 17.93 -24.37
CA GLY A 46 -8.62 18.41 -23.31
C GLY A 46 -9.48 17.26 -22.79
N LEU A 47 -8.86 16.34 -22.09
CA LEU A 47 -9.57 15.51 -21.13
C LEU A 47 -10.03 16.50 -20.08
N SER A 48 -11.27 16.94 -20.27
CA SER A 48 -12.05 17.59 -19.25
C SER A 48 -11.64 16.94 -17.92
N ARG A 49 -11.04 17.74 -17.05
CA ARG A 49 -10.85 17.37 -15.67
C ARG A 49 -12.14 16.69 -15.26
N ALA A 50 -12.11 15.39 -14.98
CA ALA A 50 -13.32 14.70 -14.57
C ALA A 50 -13.90 15.57 -13.47
N GLU A 51 -15.17 16.00 -13.66
CA GLU A 51 -15.81 16.80 -12.62
C GLU A 51 -15.56 16.08 -11.29
N PRO A 52 -15.19 16.81 -10.23
CA PRO A 52 -14.88 16.16 -8.95
C PRO A 52 -16.00 15.19 -8.66
N SER A 53 -15.65 13.90 -8.59
CA SER A 53 -16.61 12.83 -8.42
C SER A 53 -17.56 13.23 -7.31
N PRO A 54 -18.88 13.10 -7.47
CA PRO A 54 -19.83 13.59 -6.47
C PRO A 54 -19.42 13.10 -5.11
N VAL A 55 -19.40 13.98 -4.11
CA VAL A 55 -18.99 13.68 -2.73
C VAL A 55 -19.61 12.34 -2.34
N ARG A 56 -18.79 11.29 -2.38
CA ARG A 56 -19.27 9.95 -2.05
C ARG A 56 -19.61 9.91 -0.57
N PRO A 57 -20.62 9.14 -0.19
CA PRO A 57 -21.02 9.03 1.21
C PRO A 57 -19.80 8.66 2.05
N PRO A 58 -19.71 9.16 3.29
CA PRO A 58 -18.63 8.82 4.21
C PRO A 58 -18.45 7.29 4.28
N GLY A 59 -17.23 6.84 4.58
CA GLY A 59 -16.95 5.44 4.82
C GLY A 59 -17.81 4.86 5.95
N PRO A 60 -17.81 3.54 6.12
CA PRO A 60 -18.54 2.94 7.23
C PRO A 60 -17.98 3.47 8.56
N ARG A 61 -18.86 3.87 9.49
CA ARG A 61 -18.40 4.31 10.82
C ARG A 61 -17.70 3.16 11.52
N LEU A 62 -16.42 3.35 11.82
CA LEU A 62 -15.64 2.41 12.61
C LEU A 62 -15.96 2.62 14.09
N ASN A 63 -16.38 1.55 14.77
CA ASN A 63 -16.44 1.54 16.24
C ASN A 63 -15.03 1.34 16.78
N VAL A 64 -14.32 2.44 17.01
CA VAL A 64 -12.90 2.42 17.43
C VAL A 64 -12.81 2.57 18.94
N ILE A 65 -12.06 1.67 19.58
CA ILE A 65 -11.64 1.78 20.97
C ILE A 65 -10.19 2.29 20.96
N GLU A 66 -9.94 3.44 21.58
CA GLU A 66 -8.62 4.08 21.63
C GLU A 66 -7.94 3.78 22.96
N LEU A 67 -6.75 3.23 22.94
CA LEU A 67 -5.94 2.96 24.11
C LEU A 67 -4.55 3.59 23.96
N ALA A 68 -4.03 4.19 25.03
CA ALA A 68 -2.66 4.74 25.01
C ALA A 68 -1.64 3.61 24.75
N GLY A 69 -0.81 3.79 23.72
CA GLY A 69 0.22 2.84 23.29
C GLY A 69 1.65 3.24 23.65
N GLY A 70 1.85 4.43 24.22
CA GLY A 70 3.16 4.94 24.62
C GLY A 70 3.65 6.14 23.80
N VAL A 71 4.98 6.30 23.73
CA VAL A 71 5.65 7.40 23.03
C VAL A 71 6.70 6.83 22.08
N ALA A 72 6.78 7.36 20.86
CA ALA A 72 7.77 7.04 19.86
C ALA A 72 8.37 8.33 19.30
N GLY A 73 9.55 8.71 19.80
CA GLY A 73 10.18 10.01 19.47
C GLY A 73 9.33 11.19 19.94
N SER A 74 8.97 12.09 19.01
CA SER A 74 8.09 13.25 19.25
C SER A 74 6.60 12.92 19.17
N HIS A 75 6.24 11.67 18.88
CA HIS A 75 4.86 11.23 18.69
C HIS A 75 4.39 10.44 19.90
N TYR A 76 3.16 10.69 20.35
CA TYR A 76 2.44 9.74 21.16
C TYR A 76 1.70 8.74 20.26
N VAL A 77 1.56 7.52 20.75
CA VAL A 77 0.97 6.42 19.98
C VAL A 77 -0.36 6.03 20.61
N LEU A 78 -1.38 5.88 19.77
CA LEU A 78 -2.64 5.28 20.15
C LEU A 78 -2.78 3.92 19.48
N ASN A 79 -3.20 2.93 20.24
CA ASN A 79 -3.63 1.64 19.75
C ASN A 79 -5.14 1.72 19.47
N LEU A 80 -5.54 1.50 18.24
CA LEU A 80 -6.92 1.62 17.78
C LEU A 80 -7.47 0.22 17.53
N TYR A 81 -8.46 -0.18 18.32
CA TYR A 81 -9.10 -1.50 18.23
C TYR A 81 -10.46 -1.38 17.57
N ARG A 82 -10.80 -2.30 16.72
CA ARG A 82 -12.11 -2.42 16.06
C ARG A 82 -12.45 -3.88 15.75
N PRO A 83 -13.73 -4.21 15.53
CA PRO A 83 -14.06 -5.52 14.97
C PRO A 83 -13.39 -5.73 13.62
N ASN A 84 -12.84 -6.92 13.39
CA ASN A 84 -12.27 -7.27 12.09
C ASN A 84 -13.42 -7.57 11.11
N PRO A 85 -13.51 -6.90 9.94
CA PRO A 85 -14.60 -7.12 8.99
C PRO A 85 -14.58 -8.51 8.36
N CYS A 86 -13.42 -9.16 8.32
CA CYS A 86 -13.23 -10.52 7.81
C CYS A 86 -13.07 -11.56 8.93
N GLY A 87 -13.08 -11.14 10.19
CA GLY A 87 -12.94 -12.00 11.35
C GLY A 87 -14.29 -12.47 11.89
N GLY A 88 -14.43 -13.79 12.14
CA GLY A 88 -15.70 -14.37 12.60
C GLY A 88 -16.11 -14.07 14.04
N SER A 89 -15.24 -13.49 14.90
CA SER A 89 -15.51 -13.38 16.33
C SER A 89 -16.28 -12.11 16.74
N GLY A 90 -16.31 -11.09 15.90
CA GLY A 90 -16.87 -9.78 16.26
C GLY A 90 -16.11 -9.05 17.40
N ALA A 91 -15.12 -9.69 18.01
CA ALA A 91 -14.33 -9.09 19.07
C ALA A 91 -13.40 -8.00 18.51
N PRO A 92 -13.20 -6.88 19.25
CA PRO A 92 -12.27 -5.86 18.84
C PRO A 92 -10.84 -6.39 18.74
N GLU A 93 -10.18 -6.14 17.62
CA GLU A 93 -8.78 -6.45 17.35
C GLU A 93 -8.01 -5.18 17.06
N LEU A 94 -6.67 -5.20 17.18
CA LEU A 94 -5.83 -4.06 16.85
C LEU A 94 -5.96 -3.77 15.35
N GLY A 95 -6.68 -2.72 14.99
CA GLY A 95 -6.93 -2.31 13.62
C GLY A 95 -5.92 -1.29 13.08
N ALA A 96 -5.36 -0.42 13.95
CA ALA A 96 -4.34 0.54 13.55
C ALA A 96 -3.51 1.02 14.74
N LEU A 97 -2.32 1.56 14.44
CA LEU A 97 -1.50 2.36 15.33
C LEU A 97 -1.49 3.81 14.80
N ALA A 98 -1.94 4.75 15.61
CA ALA A 98 -1.87 6.17 15.26
C ALA A 98 -0.67 6.83 15.96
N TYR A 99 0.25 7.35 15.17
CA TYR A 99 1.39 8.14 15.63
C TYR A 99 1.03 9.61 15.46
N ILE A 100 0.85 10.32 16.58
CA ILE A 100 0.35 11.69 16.59
C ILE A 100 1.42 12.62 17.13
N SER A 101 1.88 13.57 16.32
CA SER A 101 2.86 14.57 16.72
C SER A 101 2.30 15.52 17.77
N GLY A 102 3.10 15.78 18.81
CA GLY A 102 2.80 16.79 19.83
C GLY A 102 3.04 18.23 19.37
N ALA A 103 3.63 18.47 18.20
CA ALA A 103 3.88 19.81 17.70
C ALA A 103 2.59 20.59 17.45
N PRO A 104 2.57 21.92 17.60
CA PRO A 104 1.38 22.74 17.27
C PRO A 104 1.18 22.90 15.77
N GLY A 105 -0.02 23.30 15.36
CA GLY A 105 -0.35 23.67 13.99
C GLY A 105 -1.05 22.58 13.19
N PRO A 106 -1.37 22.88 11.90
CA PRO A 106 -2.05 21.94 11.00
C PRO A 106 -1.21 20.68 10.78
N LYS A 107 -1.85 19.54 10.73
CA LYS A 107 -1.19 18.23 10.57
C LYS A 107 -1.53 17.64 9.20
N ARG A 108 -0.50 17.10 8.56
CA ARG A 108 -0.73 16.16 7.48
C ARG A 108 -0.81 14.74 8.05
N TRP A 109 -1.51 13.88 7.37
CA TRP A 109 -1.65 12.50 7.75
C TRP A 109 -1.21 11.58 6.61
N VAL A 110 -0.61 10.46 6.95
CA VAL A 110 -0.33 9.39 6.00
C VAL A 110 -0.90 8.09 6.55
N VAL A 111 -1.82 7.51 5.80
CA VAL A 111 -2.36 6.18 6.06
C VAL A 111 -1.44 5.17 5.40
N VAL A 112 -0.79 4.33 6.20
CA VAL A 112 0.14 3.30 5.74
C VAL A 112 -0.54 1.95 5.86
N LEU A 113 -0.67 1.24 4.72
CA LEU A 113 -1.36 -0.04 4.65
C LEU A 113 -0.42 -1.21 4.90
N PRO A 114 -0.94 -2.33 5.44
CA PRO A 114 -0.16 -3.55 5.63
C PRO A 114 0.18 -4.20 4.28
N ILE A 115 1.15 -5.09 4.31
CA ILE A 115 1.43 -6.04 3.22
C ILE A 115 0.91 -7.43 3.60
N TRP A 116 0.93 -8.33 2.64
CA TRP A 116 0.58 -9.74 2.86
C TRP A 116 1.53 -10.44 3.83
N GLY A 117 0.99 -11.30 4.66
CA GLY A 117 1.76 -12.20 5.52
C GLY A 117 2.30 -11.57 6.80
N SER A 118 3.35 -12.20 7.36
CA SER A 118 3.89 -11.85 8.68
C SER A 118 4.83 -10.64 8.69
N SER A 119 5.19 -10.17 7.52
CA SER A 119 6.17 -9.10 7.43
C SER A 119 5.51 -7.75 7.72
N THR A 120 6.15 -6.98 8.58
CA THR A 120 5.80 -5.58 8.80
C THR A 120 6.64 -4.63 7.93
N TYR A 121 7.52 -5.16 7.11
CA TYR A 121 8.37 -4.40 6.19
C TYR A 121 7.84 -4.49 4.76
N PRO A 122 7.91 -3.46 3.94
CA PRO A 122 8.47 -2.12 4.15
C PRO A 122 7.62 -1.14 4.97
N PRO A 123 6.31 -1.38 5.27
CA PRO A 123 5.46 -0.39 5.96
C PRO A 123 6.10 0.18 7.23
N ARG A 124 6.67 -0.66 8.08
CA ARG A 124 7.33 -0.23 9.32
C ARG A 124 8.48 0.76 9.08
N LYS A 125 9.28 0.53 8.02
CA LYS A 125 10.37 1.44 7.68
C LYS A 125 9.82 2.80 7.24
N LEU A 126 8.79 2.80 6.42
CA LEU A 126 8.12 4.03 5.99
C LEU A 126 7.54 4.79 7.18
N VAL A 127 6.83 4.13 8.09
CA VAL A 127 6.33 4.73 9.35
C VAL A 127 7.48 5.38 10.12
N THR A 128 8.60 4.66 10.27
CA THR A 128 9.79 5.19 10.96
C THR A 128 10.36 6.44 10.27
N TRP A 129 10.36 6.49 8.95
CA TRP A 129 10.82 7.66 8.20
C TRP A 129 9.87 8.85 8.36
N LEU A 130 8.57 8.61 8.20
CA LEU A 130 7.54 9.65 8.32
C LEU A 130 7.49 10.26 9.73
N THR A 131 7.66 9.44 10.77
CA THR A 131 7.61 9.90 12.17
C THR A 131 8.91 10.53 12.67
N ARG A 132 10.04 10.33 11.99
CA ARG A 132 11.31 10.97 12.36
C ARG A 132 11.45 12.41 11.87
N GLY A 133 10.49 12.90 11.08
CA GLY A 133 10.49 14.27 10.60
C GLY A 133 11.71 14.58 9.76
N GLN A 134 11.89 13.94 8.64
CA GLN A 134 12.91 14.36 7.67
C GLN A 134 12.43 15.66 7.01
N GLU A 135 13.32 16.65 6.96
CA GLU A 135 13.05 17.97 6.35
C GLU A 135 12.09 18.89 7.14
N GLY A 136 11.90 18.65 8.45
CA GLY A 136 11.18 19.58 9.33
C GLY A 136 9.66 19.57 9.21
N ILE A 137 9.08 18.57 8.52
CA ILE A 137 7.64 18.46 8.36
C ILE A 137 7.08 17.41 9.32
N GLU A 138 6.21 17.87 10.21
CA GLU A 138 5.51 17.01 11.15
C GLU A 138 4.41 16.21 10.47
N THR A 139 4.54 14.89 10.49
CA THR A 139 3.59 13.97 9.88
C THR A 139 2.96 13.09 10.94
N ASN A 140 1.64 13.10 11.01
CA ASN A 140 0.89 12.07 11.72
C ASN A 140 0.79 10.83 10.83
N VAL A 141 0.90 9.66 11.42
CA VAL A 141 0.82 8.41 10.67
C VAL A 141 -0.25 7.52 11.26
N LEU A 142 -1.15 7.05 10.43
CA LEU A 142 -2.06 5.97 10.77
C LEU A 142 -1.55 4.68 10.10
N TRP A 143 -0.92 3.81 10.87
CA TRP A 143 -0.46 2.54 10.37
C TRP A 143 -1.51 1.46 10.60
N VAL A 144 -2.22 1.13 9.54
CA VAL A 144 -3.24 0.08 9.55
C VAL A 144 -2.58 -1.27 9.82
N GLN A 145 -3.15 -2.03 10.75
CA GLN A 145 -2.69 -3.34 11.16
C GLN A 145 -3.61 -4.41 10.60
N ASP A 146 -3.04 -5.55 10.30
CA ASP A 146 -3.78 -6.79 10.09
C ASP A 146 -3.42 -7.75 11.24
N PRO A 147 -4.17 -7.72 12.34
CA PRO A 147 -3.78 -8.37 13.58
C PRO A 147 -3.70 -9.88 13.49
N LYS A 148 -4.48 -10.49 12.64
CA LYS A 148 -4.46 -11.94 12.43
C LYS A 148 -3.98 -12.32 11.04
N ARG A 149 -3.51 -11.32 10.28
CA ARG A 149 -3.16 -11.53 8.89
C ARG A 149 -4.32 -12.21 8.22
N ALA A 150 -5.50 -11.60 8.45
CA ALA A 150 -6.69 -12.02 7.80
C ALA A 150 -6.30 -12.23 6.37
N ASN A 151 -6.18 -13.49 5.99
CA ASN A 151 -5.89 -13.82 4.63
C ASN A 151 -7.04 -13.21 3.85
N LEU A 152 -6.79 -12.05 3.24
CA LEU A 152 -7.80 -11.43 2.37
C LEU A 152 -8.27 -12.45 1.34
N ILE A 153 -7.41 -13.44 1.03
CA ILE A 153 -7.74 -14.65 0.30
C ILE A 153 -7.46 -15.84 1.23
N ASP A 154 -8.45 -16.69 1.44
CA ASP A 154 -8.34 -17.89 2.26
C ASP A 154 -7.76 -19.05 1.42
N PHE A 155 -6.43 -19.00 1.19
CA PHE A 155 -5.75 -20.02 0.39
C PHE A 155 -5.93 -21.43 0.91
N PRO A 156 -5.80 -21.72 2.21
CA PRO A 156 -6.05 -23.07 2.71
C PRO A 156 -7.45 -23.58 2.35
N ALA A 157 -8.49 -22.77 2.53
CA ALA A 157 -9.84 -23.18 2.20
C ALA A 157 -10.06 -23.34 0.68
N LEU A 158 -9.33 -22.59 -0.17
CA LEU A 158 -9.35 -22.78 -1.62
C LEU A 158 -8.64 -24.09 -2.03
N GLU A 159 -7.53 -24.44 -1.38
CA GLU A 159 -6.79 -25.69 -1.63
C GLU A 159 -7.52 -26.94 -1.14
N GLU A 160 -8.42 -26.80 -0.18
CA GLU A 160 -9.20 -27.89 0.41
C GLU A 160 -10.62 -27.99 -0.19
N ALA A 161 -11.03 -27.06 -1.04
CA ALA A 161 -12.38 -27.03 -1.62
C ALA A 161 -12.64 -28.29 -2.47
N PRO A 162 -13.65 -29.11 -2.13
CA PRO A 162 -13.88 -30.37 -2.83
C PRO A 162 -14.63 -30.22 -4.17
N THR A 163 -15.29 -29.09 -4.39
CA THR A 163 -16.04 -28.83 -5.63
C THR A 163 -15.79 -27.41 -6.17
N PRO A 164 -16.00 -27.19 -7.49
CA PRO A 164 -15.93 -25.85 -8.08
C PRO A 164 -16.83 -24.83 -7.37
N GLU A 165 -18.04 -25.21 -6.97
CA GLU A 165 -19.00 -24.33 -6.31
C GLU A 165 -18.52 -23.89 -4.94
N GLU A 166 -17.93 -24.79 -4.16
CA GLU A 166 -17.33 -24.45 -2.85
C GLU A 166 -16.09 -23.57 -3.03
N PHE A 167 -15.25 -23.88 -4.02
CA PHE A 167 -14.09 -23.06 -4.38
C PHE A 167 -14.52 -21.63 -4.70
N LEU A 168 -15.49 -21.45 -5.58
CA LEU A 168 -15.99 -20.12 -5.95
C LEU A 168 -16.69 -19.41 -4.78
N THR A 169 -17.31 -20.15 -3.88
CA THR A 169 -17.90 -19.61 -2.64
C THR A 169 -16.82 -19.06 -1.71
N VAL A 170 -15.72 -19.79 -1.52
CA VAL A 170 -14.57 -19.33 -0.73
C VAL A 170 -13.93 -18.12 -1.38
N LEU A 171 -13.75 -18.13 -2.69
CA LEU A 171 -13.17 -17.01 -3.43
C LEU A 171 -14.06 -15.76 -3.34
N SER A 172 -15.38 -15.91 -3.45
CA SER A 172 -16.32 -14.80 -3.30
C SER A 172 -16.27 -14.17 -1.90
N ARG A 173 -16.11 -14.98 -0.85
CA ARG A 173 -15.88 -14.48 0.51
C ARG A 173 -14.56 -13.72 0.61
N SER A 174 -13.50 -14.24 -0.02
CA SER A 174 -12.21 -13.59 -0.08
C SER A 174 -12.29 -12.24 -0.80
N ALA A 175 -12.97 -12.17 -1.93
CA ALA A 175 -13.23 -10.92 -2.63
C ALA A 175 -14.01 -9.93 -1.75
N ALA A 176 -15.05 -10.39 -1.03
CA ALA A 176 -15.76 -9.54 -0.08
C ALA A 176 -14.84 -8.99 1.01
N CYS A 177 -13.86 -9.77 1.49
CA CYS A 177 -12.85 -9.30 2.45
C CYS A 177 -11.93 -8.22 1.87
N ILE A 178 -11.48 -8.34 0.63
CA ILE A 178 -10.71 -7.29 -0.06
C ILE A 178 -11.54 -6.00 -0.14
N GLY A 179 -12.81 -6.12 -0.53
CA GLY A 179 -13.75 -4.99 -0.57
C GLY A 179 -13.93 -4.32 0.80
N ALA A 180 -14.14 -5.14 1.84
CA ALA A 180 -14.28 -4.66 3.22
C ALA A 180 -13.00 -3.99 3.73
N ALA A 181 -11.81 -4.49 3.36
CA ALA A 181 -10.55 -3.83 3.72
C ALA A 181 -10.42 -2.44 3.07
N ALA A 182 -10.84 -2.28 1.81
CA ALA A 182 -10.87 -0.97 1.16
C ALA A 182 -11.89 -0.02 1.82
N ASP A 183 -13.06 -0.51 2.22
CA ASP A 183 -14.04 0.28 2.95
C ASP A 183 -13.58 0.64 4.35
N ASP A 184 -12.83 -0.22 5.02
CA ASP A 184 -12.15 0.09 6.27
C ASP A 184 -11.17 1.25 6.13
N VAL A 185 -10.37 1.26 5.06
CA VAL A 185 -9.44 2.37 4.78
C VAL A 185 -10.21 3.69 4.68
N ARG A 186 -11.41 3.69 4.09
CA ARG A 186 -12.30 4.85 4.05
C ARG A 186 -12.83 5.23 5.43
N GLY A 187 -13.16 4.25 6.24
CA GLY A 187 -13.54 4.47 7.65
C GLY A 187 -12.38 5.03 8.48
N TRP A 188 -11.15 4.58 8.24
CA TRP A 188 -9.95 5.17 8.84
C TRP A 188 -9.72 6.61 8.37
N MET A 189 -10.01 6.94 7.11
CA MET A 189 -10.01 8.32 6.63
C MET A 189 -10.99 9.18 7.44
N ASP A 190 -12.21 8.69 7.70
CA ASP A 190 -13.17 9.40 8.55
C ASP A 190 -12.63 9.61 9.97
N TRP A 191 -12.00 8.59 10.57
CA TRP A 191 -11.36 8.73 11.88
C TRP A 191 -10.28 9.80 11.88
N VAL A 192 -9.41 9.81 10.85
CA VAL A 192 -8.35 10.83 10.68
C VAL A 192 -8.96 12.22 10.60
N LEU A 193 -10.02 12.41 9.82
CA LEU A 193 -10.65 13.72 9.63
C LEU A 193 -11.36 14.26 10.89
N HIS A 194 -11.65 13.40 11.85
CA HIS A 194 -12.13 13.84 13.17
C HIS A 194 -11.01 14.26 14.11
N GLN A 195 -9.74 14.07 13.75
CA GLN A 195 -8.61 14.51 14.58
C GLN A 195 -8.41 16.03 14.49
N PRO A 196 -7.99 16.68 15.58
CA PRO A 196 -7.75 18.12 15.59
C PRO A 196 -6.73 18.55 14.52
N GLY A 197 -7.09 19.53 13.70
CA GLY A 197 -6.22 20.09 12.66
C GLY A 197 -6.04 19.23 11.42
N ALA A 198 -6.79 18.14 11.27
CA ALA A 198 -6.80 17.35 10.03
C ALA A 198 -7.46 18.15 8.88
N ASP A 199 -6.83 18.08 7.70
CA ASP A 199 -7.35 18.64 6.45
C ASP A 199 -7.39 17.50 5.41
N PRO A 200 -8.52 17.20 4.77
CA PRO A 200 -8.61 16.09 3.81
C PRO A 200 -7.60 16.19 2.67
N ARG A 201 -7.31 17.41 2.20
CA ARG A 201 -6.28 17.63 1.15
C ARG A 201 -4.86 17.32 1.60
N ARG A 202 -4.67 17.05 2.88
CA ARG A 202 -3.38 16.75 3.52
C ARG A 202 -3.35 15.33 4.10
N VAL A 203 -4.19 14.45 3.56
CA VAL A 203 -4.20 13.02 3.92
C VAL A 203 -3.74 12.22 2.72
N GLY A 204 -2.61 11.54 2.86
CA GLY A 204 -2.08 10.62 1.86
C GLY A 204 -2.31 9.16 2.25
N ILE A 205 -2.22 8.29 1.25
CA ILE A 205 -2.30 6.84 1.42
C ILE A 205 -1.09 6.16 0.78
N VAL A 206 -0.51 5.17 1.47
CA VAL A 206 0.60 4.38 0.94
C VAL A 206 0.31 2.90 1.12
N GLY A 207 0.46 2.16 0.03
CA GLY A 207 0.34 0.70 0.02
C GLY A 207 1.43 0.04 -0.81
N CYS A 208 1.82 -1.18 -0.40
CA CYS A 208 2.74 -2.03 -1.13
C CYS A 208 2.11 -3.40 -1.36
N SER A 209 2.28 -4.01 -2.54
CA SER A 209 1.71 -5.31 -2.90
C SER A 209 0.19 -5.32 -2.67
N ILE A 210 -0.36 -6.25 -1.91
CA ILE A 210 -1.80 -6.25 -1.56
C ILE A 210 -2.26 -4.91 -0.95
N GLY A 211 -1.41 -4.22 -0.21
CA GLY A 211 -1.69 -2.88 0.30
C GLY A 211 -1.81 -1.84 -0.81
N ALA A 212 -1.10 -1.99 -1.94
CA ALA A 212 -1.27 -1.13 -3.10
C ALA A 212 -2.61 -1.41 -3.82
N ILE A 213 -3.01 -2.68 -3.93
CA ILE A 213 -4.30 -3.09 -4.50
C ILE A 213 -5.45 -2.53 -3.66
N VAL A 214 -5.45 -2.78 -2.35
CA VAL A 214 -6.47 -2.27 -1.43
C VAL A 214 -6.47 -0.73 -1.38
N GLY A 215 -5.28 -0.12 -1.39
CA GLY A 215 -5.12 1.34 -1.34
C GLY A 215 -5.65 2.03 -2.59
N SER A 216 -5.34 1.51 -3.78
CA SER A 216 -5.85 2.06 -5.04
C SER A 216 -7.36 1.86 -5.16
N LEU A 217 -7.89 0.70 -4.73
CA LEU A 217 -9.33 0.46 -4.65
C LEU A 217 -10.02 1.45 -3.69
N ALA A 218 -9.42 1.69 -2.50
CA ALA A 218 -9.95 2.65 -1.52
C ALA A 218 -9.92 4.09 -2.06
N MET A 219 -8.79 4.52 -2.63
CA MET A 219 -8.65 5.86 -3.20
C MET A 219 -9.58 6.09 -4.39
N GLY A 220 -9.75 5.08 -5.27
CA GLY A 220 -10.71 5.16 -6.37
C GLY A 220 -12.18 5.18 -5.93
N ARG A 221 -12.48 4.65 -4.73
CA ARG A 221 -13.81 4.73 -4.11
C ARG A 221 -14.02 6.00 -3.27
N ASP A 222 -12.94 6.69 -2.88
CA ASP A 222 -12.99 7.84 -1.98
C ASP A 222 -12.04 8.95 -2.46
N GLY A 223 -12.60 9.99 -3.06
CA GLY A 223 -11.85 11.10 -3.63
C GLY A 223 -11.27 12.10 -2.61
N ARG A 224 -11.25 11.78 -1.31
CA ARG A 224 -10.75 12.69 -0.26
C ARG A 224 -9.24 12.58 -0.01
N PHE A 225 -8.58 11.54 -0.52
CA PHE A 225 -7.12 11.42 -0.40
C PHE A 225 -6.43 12.43 -1.32
N GLY A 226 -5.55 13.24 -0.75
CA GLY A 226 -4.78 14.26 -1.47
C GLY A 226 -3.52 13.72 -2.15
N ALA A 227 -3.09 12.48 -1.84
CA ALA A 227 -1.99 11.80 -2.51
C ALA A 227 -2.04 10.29 -2.29
N GLY A 228 -1.60 9.52 -3.29
CA GLY A 228 -1.46 8.07 -3.23
C GLY A 228 -0.07 7.59 -3.66
N VAL A 229 0.52 6.66 -2.92
CA VAL A 229 1.75 5.96 -3.33
C VAL A 229 1.45 4.46 -3.36
N PHE A 230 1.49 3.88 -4.56
CA PHE A 230 1.16 2.48 -4.78
C PHE A 230 2.36 1.74 -5.35
N ALA A 231 2.93 0.85 -4.54
CA ALA A 231 4.13 0.12 -4.91
C ALA A 231 3.83 -1.38 -5.13
N MET A 232 4.24 -1.91 -6.28
CA MET A 232 4.15 -3.34 -6.62
C MET A 232 2.72 -3.88 -6.51
N GLY A 233 1.74 -3.09 -6.92
CA GLY A 233 0.35 -3.49 -7.11
C GLY A 233 0.02 -3.70 -8.58
N GLY A 234 -1.18 -4.19 -8.85
CA GLY A 234 -1.74 -4.38 -10.19
C GLY A 234 -3.25 -4.44 -10.15
N GLY A 235 -3.86 -4.44 -11.32
CA GLY A 235 -5.26 -4.76 -11.55
C GLY A 235 -5.42 -6.18 -12.07
N HIS A 236 -6.62 -6.50 -12.57
CA HIS A 236 -6.91 -7.85 -13.07
C HIS A 236 -6.51 -8.94 -12.07
N LEU A 237 -7.19 -8.95 -10.91
CA LEU A 237 -6.88 -9.86 -9.81
C LEU A 237 -6.99 -11.34 -10.22
N ASP A 238 -7.81 -11.65 -11.22
CA ASP A 238 -7.88 -12.95 -11.88
C ASP A 238 -6.56 -13.35 -12.54
N GLU A 239 -5.89 -12.39 -13.19
CA GLU A 239 -4.59 -12.61 -13.82
C GLU A 239 -3.50 -12.81 -12.77
N ILE A 240 -3.47 -11.97 -11.73
CA ILE A 240 -2.53 -12.12 -10.60
C ILE A 240 -2.70 -13.51 -9.97
N LEU A 241 -3.93 -13.93 -9.66
CA LEU A 241 -4.17 -15.24 -9.06
C LEU A 241 -3.81 -16.38 -10.01
N SER A 242 -3.90 -16.15 -11.33
CA SER A 242 -3.57 -17.12 -12.36
C SER A 242 -2.08 -17.26 -12.65
N GLU A 243 -1.25 -16.29 -12.30
CA GLU A 243 0.18 -16.27 -12.70
C GLU A 243 1.14 -16.21 -11.52
N CYS A 244 0.75 -15.62 -10.36
CA CYS A 244 1.63 -15.50 -9.20
C CYS A 244 2.08 -16.88 -8.67
N TYR A 245 3.26 -16.90 -8.08
CA TYR A 245 3.84 -18.10 -7.43
C TYR A 245 3.41 -18.19 -5.96
N GLY A 246 3.75 -19.32 -5.31
CA GLY A 246 3.43 -19.52 -3.89
C GLY A 246 2.05 -20.13 -3.72
N ALA A 247 1.29 -19.65 -2.76
CA ALA A 247 -0.05 -20.17 -2.46
C ALA A 247 -1.01 -20.07 -3.66
N GLU A 248 -0.87 -19.05 -4.48
CA GLU A 248 -1.63 -18.91 -5.73
C GLU A 248 -1.35 -20.07 -6.69
N ALA A 249 -0.10 -20.51 -6.80
CA ALA A 249 0.26 -21.68 -7.61
C ALA A 249 -0.29 -22.99 -7.02
N ASP A 250 -0.34 -23.11 -5.72
CA ASP A 250 -0.89 -24.28 -5.04
C ASP A 250 -2.41 -24.37 -5.27
N VAL A 251 -3.12 -23.27 -5.17
CA VAL A 251 -4.56 -23.19 -5.50
C VAL A 251 -4.85 -23.55 -6.96
N ARG A 252 -4.04 -23.05 -7.91
CA ARG A 252 -4.20 -23.43 -9.33
C ARG A 252 -3.95 -24.90 -9.56
N ARG A 253 -2.95 -25.48 -8.92
CA ARG A 253 -2.66 -26.91 -8.99
C ARG A 253 -3.83 -27.72 -8.45
N HIS A 254 -4.37 -27.34 -7.30
CA HIS A 254 -5.57 -27.97 -6.75
C HIS A 254 -6.75 -27.94 -7.73
N ALA A 255 -7.04 -26.77 -8.31
CA ALA A 255 -8.14 -26.64 -9.27
C ALA A 255 -7.93 -27.50 -10.53
N ALA A 256 -6.68 -27.62 -11.01
CA ALA A 256 -6.35 -28.50 -12.12
C ALA A 256 -6.53 -29.98 -11.77
N GLU A 257 -6.08 -30.40 -10.59
CA GLU A 257 -6.13 -31.81 -10.14
C GLU A 257 -7.54 -32.25 -9.74
N ALA A 258 -8.27 -31.40 -9.00
CA ALA A 258 -9.59 -31.73 -8.45
C ALA A 258 -10.74 -31.49 -9.46
N PHE A 259 -10.64 -30.43 -10.28
CA PHE A 259 -11.72 -29.99 -11.15
C PHE A 259 -11.42 -30.19 -12.64
N GLY A 260 -10.17 -30.51 -12.98
CA GLY A 260 -9.74 -30.63 -14.37
C GLY A 260 -9.62 -29.27 -15.09
N TRP A 261 -9.52 -28.16 -14.36
CA TRP A 261 -9.42 -26.84 -14.98
C TRP A 261 -8.06 -26.63 -15.63
N SER A 262 -8.09 -26.21 -16.91
CA SER A 262 -6.93 -25.60 -17.54
C SER A 262 -6.62 -24.24 -16.91
N GLN A 263 -5.47 -23.66 -17.22
CA GLN A 263 -5.13 -22.30 -16.74
C GLN A 263 -6.15 -21.26 -17.27
N GLU A 264 -6.64 -21.42 -18.48
CA GLU A 264 -7.65 -20.55 -19.08
C GLU A 264 -9.01 -20.72 -18.38
N ASP A 265 -9.42 -21.97 -18.07
CA ASP A 265 -10.62 -22.23 -17.29
C ASP A 265 -10.52 -21.60 -15.91
N PHE A 266 -9.39 -21.81 -15.21
CA PHE A 266 -9.15 -21.21 -13.92
C PHE A 266 -9.33 -19.70 -13.97
N ARG A 267 -8.64 -19.02 -14.88
CA ARG A 267 -8.73 -17.56 -15.03
C ARG A 267 -10.17 -17.11 -15.29
N ARG A 268 -10.87 -17.76 -16.18
CA ARG A 268 -12.26 -17.45 -16.51
C ARG A 268 -13.19 -17.58 -15.29
N GLU A 269 -13.06 -18.69 -14.54
CA GLU A 269 -13.92 -18.96 -13.39
C GLU A 269 -13.66 -17.99 -12.22
N VAL A 270 -12.41 -17.62 -11.97
CA VAL A 270 -12.06 -16.70 -10.85
C VAL A 270 -12.34 -15.23 -11.17
N ALA A 271 -12.46 -14.86 -12.45
CA ALA A 271 -12.65 -13.46 -12.87
C ALA A 271 -13.93 -12.84 -12.29
N GLY A 272 -15.06 -13.58 -12.33
CA GLY A 272 -16.34 -13.07 -11.86
C GLY A 272 -16.32 -12.62 -10.39
N PRO A 273 -15.95 -13.49 -9.45
CA PRO A 273 -15.84 -13.12 -8.03
C PRO A 273 -14.90 -11.95 -7.76
N LEU A 274 -13.78 -11.83 -8.48
CA LEU A 274 -12.74 -10.81 -8.25
C LEU A 274 -13.05 -9.46 -8.90
N ALA A 275 -13.88 -9.42 -9.95
CA ALA A 275 -14.19 -8.19 -10.69
C ALA A 275 -14.73 -7.04 -9.82
N MET A 276 -15.50 -7.35 -8.77
CA MET A 276 -16.10 -6.33 -7.88
C MET A 276 -15.09 -5.60 -7.00
N VAL A 277 -13.90 -6.18 -6.85
CA VAL A 277 -12.83 -5.64 -6.00
C VAL A 277 -11.55 -5.35 -6.77
N ASP A 278 -11.65 -5.41 -8.09
CA ASP A 278 -10.55 -5.04 -8.97
C ASP A 278 -10.36 -3.52 -8.97
N PRO A 279 -9.16 -3.02 -8.66
CA PRO A 279 -8.90 -1.58 -8.62
C PRO A 279 -9.04 -0.90 -9.99
N VAL A 280 -8.86 -1.61 -11.10
CA VAL A 280 -9.05 -1.06 -12.46
C VAL A 280 -10.45 -0.47 -12.64
N ALA A 281 -11.47 -1.12 -12.04
CA ALA A 281 -12.87 -0.67 -12.16
C ALA A 281 -13.14 0.74 -11.60
N VAL A 282 -12.28 1.23 -10.70
CA VAL A 282 -12.45 2.54 -10.05
C VAL A 282 -11.25 3.48 -10.25
N ALA A 283 -10.19 2.99 -10.88
CA ALA A 283 -8.94 3.73 -11.06
C ALA A 283 -9.12 5.07 -11.80
N GLY A 284 -10.04 5.14 -12.75
CA GLY A 284 -10.37 6.37 -13.47
C GLY A 284 -10.98 7.49 -12.61
N ASN A 285 -11.32 7.23 -11.35
CA ASN A 285 -11.77 8.26 -10.40
C ASN A 285 -10.60 8.95 -9.66
N ILE A 286 -9.37 8.48 -9.86
CA ILE A 286 -8.16 9.00 -9.21
C ILE A 286 -7.55 10.07 -10.11
N ASP A 287 -7.16 11.22 -9.55
CA ASP A 287 -6.36 12.19 -10.31
C ASP A 287 -4.93 11.65 -10.48
N PRO A 288 -4.46 11.40 -11.70
CA PRO A 288 -3.11 10.87 -11.91
C PRO A 288 -2.01 11.79 -11.40
N ALA A 289 -2.26 13.10 -11.29
CA ALA A 289 -1.30 14.03 -10.71
C ALA A 289 -1.01 13.75 -9.23
N ASP A 290 -1.96 13.16 -8.52
CA ASP A 290 -1.86 12.87 -7.08
C ASP A 290 -1.35 11.46 -6.78
N VAL A 291 -0.81 10.74 -7.79
CA VAL A 291 -0.34 9.35 -7.62
C VAL A 291 1.13 9.19 -8.00
N LEU A 292 1.87 8.49 -7.16
CA LEU A 292 3.14 7.87 -7.48
C LEU A 292 2.97 6.35 -7.59
N PHE A 293 3.16 5.82 -8.79
CA PHE A 293 3.11 4.38 -9.06
C PHE A 293 4.53 3.81 -9.09
N ILE A 294 4.80 2.76 -8.31
CA ILE A 294 6.11 2.12 -8.24
C ILE A 294 5.94 0.64 -8.55
N ASP A 295 6.59 0.15 -9.58
CA ASP A 295 6.54 -1.27 -9.93
C ASP A 295 7.91 -1.96 -9.92
N ALA A 296 7.89 -3.28 -9.93
CA ALA A 296 9.04 -4.13 -10.05
C ALA A 296 9.12 -4.63 -11.50
N GLY A 297 10.13 -4.18 -12.27
CA GLY A 297 10.20 -4.45 -13.70
C GLY A 297 10.40 -5.94 -14.05
N LYS A 298 10.85 -6.75 -13.08
CA LYS A 298 11.02 -8.20 -13.23
C LYS A 298 10.06 -8.97 -12.32
N ASP A 299 8.92 -8.38 -12.00
CA ASP A 299 7.91 -9.01 -11.15
C ASP A 299 7.31 -10.23 -11.86
N SER A 300 7.40 -11.39 -11.21
CA SER A 300 6.82 -12.63 -11.67
C SER A 300 5.57 -13.04 -10.87
N CYS A 301 5.13 -12.20 -9.94
CA CYS A 301 3.89 -12.37 -9.21
C CYS A 301 2.79 -11.44 -9.75
N ILE A 302 3.12 -10.17 -9.92
CA ILE A 302 2.20 -9.21 -10.53
C ILE A 302 2.56 -9.09 -12.02
N PRO A 303 1.75 -9.65 -12.94
CA PRO A 303 2.03 -9.64 -14.38
C PRO A 303 2.24 -8.21 -14.93
N ALA A 304 3.02 -8.09 -15.99
CA ALA A 304 3.28 -6.77 -16.59
C ALA A 304 1.98 -6.12 -17.10
N SER A 305 1.11 -6.90 -17.77
CA SER A 305 -0.24 -6.50 -18.20
C SER A 305 -1.06 -5.94 -17.05
N SER A 306 -1.15 -6.67 -15.96
CA SER A 306 -1.90 -6.26 -14.75
C SER A 306 -1.42 -4.91 -14.19
N ARG A 307 -0.10 -4.68 -14.18
CA ARG A 307 0.50 -3.41 -13.72
C ARG A 307 0.25 -2.27 -14.71
N ASP A 308 0.41 -2.55 -16.00
CA ASP A 308 0.24 -1.58 -17.07
C ASP A 308 -1.21 -1.14 -17.18
N ASP A 309 -2.15 -2.07 -17.11
CA ASP A 309 -3.60 -1.78 -17.20
C ASP A 309 -4.08 -0.95 -16.00
N LEU A 310 -3.60 -1.24 -14.78
CA LEU A 310 -3.92 -0.40 -13.63
C LEU A 310 -3.33 1.00 -13.77
N TRP A 311 -2.07 1.11 -14.20
CA TRP A 311 -1.42 2.40 -14.43
C TRP A 311 -2.12 3.22 -15.52
N GLU A 312 -2.54 2.58 -16.61
CA GLU A 312 -3.29 3.23 -17.69
C GLU A 312 -4.68 3.66 -17.22
N ALA A 313 -5.39 2.80 -16.50
CA ALA A 313 -6.71 3.11 -15.94
C ALA A 313 -6.66 4.28 -14.93
N MET A 314 -5.54 4.47 -14.23
CA MET A 314 -5.29 5.65 -13.38
C MET A 314 -4.96 6.93 -14.19
N GLY A 315 -4.91 6.89 -15.53
CA GLY A 315 -4.55 8.03 -16.36
C GLY A 315 -3.04 8.28 -16.44
N ARG A 316 -2.23 7.24 -16.30
CA ARG A 316 -0.76 7.25 -16.45
C ARG A 316 -0.04 8.19 -15.49
N PRO A 317 -0.19 8.01 -14.17
CA PRO A 317 0.50 8.81 -13.16
C PRO A 317 2.02 8.72 -13.28
N GLU A 318 2.75 9.46 -12.44
CA GLU A 318 4.20 9.29 -12.33
C GLU A 318 4.53 7.84 -11.97
N ARG A 319 5.43 7.20 -12.75
CA ARG A 319 5.81 5.80 -12.59
C ARG A 319 7.30 5.63 -12.39
N VAL A 320 7.66 4.83 -11.39
CA VAL A 320 9.04 4.36 -11.16
C VAL A 320 9.08 2.87 -11.31
N THR A 321 9.86 2.37 -12.28
CA THR A 321 10.07 0.94 -12.47
C THR A 321 11.42 0.53 -11.89
N LEU A 322 11.39 -0.29 -10.84
CA LEU A 322 12.57 -0.86 -10.21
C LEU A 322 13.09 -2.03 -11.05
N GLY A 323 14.38 -2.11 -11.28
CA GLY A 323 14.99 -3.20 -12.08
C GLY A 323 15.04 -4.56 -11.38
N TYR A 324 14.20 -4.81 -10.39
CA TYR A 324 14.17 -6.01 -9.55
C TYR A 324 12.89 -6.82 -9.74
N ASP A 325 12.86 -8.05 -9.19
CA ASP A 325 11.65 -8.83 -8.96
C ASP A 325 10.89 -8.33 -7.72
N HIS A 326 9.70 -8.92 -7.47
CA HIS A 326 8.81 -8.54 -6.37
C HIS A 326 9.50 -8.56 -5.00
N LYS A 327 10.15 -9.68 -4.65
CA LYS A 327 10.80 -9.88 -3.34
C LYS A 327 12.03 -9.01 -3.17
N THR A 328 12.85 -8.90 -4.21
CA THR A 328 14.06 -8.07 -4.18
C THR A 328 13.71 -6.59 -4.10
N SER A 329 12.59 -6.16 -4.70
CA SER A 329 12.07 -4.80 -4.55
C SER A 329 11.73 -4.48 -3.09
N PHE A 330 11.09 -5.39 -2.35
CA PHE A 330 10.88 -5.23 -0.91
C PHE A 330 12.20 -5.14 -0.13
N LEU A 331 13.16 -6.01 -0.44
CA LEU A 331 14.47 -5.99 0.21
C LEU A 331 15.20 -4.68 -0.07
N SER A 332 15.13 -4.16 -1.29
CA SER A 332 15.77 -2.90 -1.66
C SER A 332 15.23 -1.72 -0.86
N MET A 333 13.93 -1.67 -0.66
CA MET A 333 13.28 -0.63 0.16
C MET A 333 13.56 -0.79 1.67
N THR A 334 13.94 -1.99 2.11
CA THR A 334 14.04 -2.30 3.55
C THR A 334 15.46 -2.33 4.07
N PHE A 335 16.35 -3.06 3.40
CA PHE A 335 17.64 -3.46 3.97
C PHE A 335 18.87 -2.98 3.18
N LEU A 336 18.78 -2.78 1.88
CA LEU A 336 19.96 -2.57 1.04
C LEU A 336 20.46 -1.12 1.02
N GLY A 337 19.98 -0.26 1.94
CA GLY A 337 20.41 1.14 2.00
C GLY A 337 20.02 1.95 0.74
N LEU A 338 19.26 1.36 -0.16
CA LEU A 338 18.69 2.02 -1.33
C LEU A 338 17.44 2.81 -0.88
N ASP A 339 17.68 3.68 0.11
CA ASP A 339 16.65 4.56 0.68
C ASP A 339 16.04 5.51 -0.36
N GLU A 340 16.58 5.49 -1.60
CA GLU A 340 16.11 6.41 -2.64
C GLU A 340 14.64 6.18 -3.00
N THR A 341 14.19 4.93 -3.08
CA THR A 341 12.76 4.64 -3.32
C THR A 341 11.90 5.14 -2.17
N THR A 342 12.29 4.86 -0.92
CA THR A 342 11.57 5.35 0.25
C THR A 342 11.62 6.89 0.34
N ARG A 343 12.78 7.50 0.07
CA ARG A 343 12.90 8.96 0.00
C ARG A 343 12.01 9.56 -1.08
N ARG A 344 11.91 8.91 -2.24
CA ARG A 344 11.03 9.36 -3.32
C ARG A 344 9.56 9.31 -2.91
N MET A 345 9.12 8.23 -2.25
CA MET A 345 7.78 8.15 -1.66
C MET A 345 7.52 9.33 -0.71
N VAL A 346 8.46 9.58 0.21
CA VAL A 346 8.32 10.67 1.18
C VAL A 346 8.31 12.03 0.50
N ARG A 347 9.24 12.31 -0.44
CA ARG A 347 9.26 13.57 -1.20
C ARG A 347 7.99 13.79 -2.01
N PHE A 348 7.44 12.74 -2.62
CA PHE A 348 6.18 12.83 -3.33
C PHE A 348 5.05 13.23 -2.38
N LEU A 349 4.92 12.56 -1.24
CA LEU A 349 3.93 12.92 -0.23
C LEU A 349 4.15 14.35 0.29
N ASP A 350 5.40 14.76 0.48
CA ASP A 350 5.75 16.11 0.91
C ASP A 350 5.27 17.17 -0.08
N SER A 351 5.51 16.96 -1.36
CA SER A 351 5.14 17.92 -2.40
C SER A 351 3.62 18.08 -2.56
N HIS A 352 2.85 17.00 -2.33
CA HIS A 352 1.40 17.01 -2.51
C HIS A 352 0.63 17.38 -1.23
N LEU A 353 1.10 16.94 -0.07
CA LEU A 353 0.37 17.15 1.18
C LEU A 353 0.76 18.46 1.90
N ASN A 354 1.81 19.16 1.46
CA ASN A 354 2.22 20.45 2.02
C ASN A 354 1.87 21.64 1.14
N ALA A 355 1.35 21.43 -0.05
CA ALA A 355 0.93 22.52 -0.92
C ALA A 355 -0.04 23.46 -0.17
N ALA A 356 0.24 24.76 -0.24
CA ALA A 356 -0.68 25.77 0.27
C ALA A 356 -2.05 25.59 -0.40
N PRO A 357 -3.17 25.78 0.33
CA PRO A 357 -4.49 25.67 -0.28
C PRO A 357 -4.56 26.59 -1.49
N VAL A 358 -4.84 26.03 -2.67
CA VAL A 358 -5.21 26.83 -3.84
C VAL A 358 -6.47 27.60 -3.42
N PRO A 359 -6.48 28.95 -3.46
CA PRO A 359 -7.64 29.71 -3.11
C PRO A 359 -8.83 29.19 -3.91
N SER A 360 -9.87 28.74 -3.23
CA SER A 360 -11.10 28.30 -3.88
C SER A 360 -11.61 29.43 -4.76
N ALA A 361 -11.85 29.18 -6.05
CA ALA A 361 -12.41 30.14 -6.99
C ALA A 361 -13.79 30.70 -6.55
N ALA A 362 -14.44 30.09 -5.56
CA ALA A 362 -15.69 30.56 -4.96
C ALA A 362 -15.54 31.87 -4.16
N GLY A 363 -14.31 32.26 -3.74
CA GLY A 363 -14.06 33.53 -3.04
C GLY A 363 -13.84 34.76 -3.97
N ALA A 364 -13.59 34.53 -5.25
CA ALA A 364 -13.30 35.63 -6.17
C ALA A 364 -14.57 36.42 -6.62
N GLY A 365 -15.74 35.84 -6.45
CA GLY A 365 -17.01 36.46 -6.83
C GLY A 365 -17.53 37.54 -5.88
N THR A 366 -17.17 37.46 -4.59
CA THR A 366 -17.67 38.39 -3.57
C THR A 366 -16.84 39.68 -3.44
N ALA A 367 -15.54 39.64 -3.75
CA ALA A 367 -14.68 40.81 -3.70
C ALA A 367 -14.95 41.79 -4.90
N ALA A 368 -15.36 41.27 -6.06
CA ALA A 368 -15.68 42.08 -7.23
C ALA A 368 -17.06 42.76 -7.12
N ALA A 369 -17.96 42.26 -6.28
CA ALA A 369 -19.27 42.86 -6.04
C ALA A 369 -19.21 44.03 -5.05
N GLN A 370 -18.26 44.06 -4.15
CA GLN A 370 -18.07 45.15 -3.19
C GLN A 370 -17.32 46.35 -3.76
N ALA A 371 -16.44 46.15 -4.73
CA ALA A 371 -15.71 47.25 -5.40
C ALA A 371 -16.52 48.05 -6.40
N LYS A 372 -17.79 47.68 -6.68
CA LYS A 372 -18.73 48.43 -7.53
C LYS A 372 -19.79 49.23 -6.77
N ALA A 373 -19.74 49.24 -5.45
CA ALA A 373 -20.70 49.91 -4.57
C ALA A 373 -20.09 51.14 -3.84
N GLU A 374 -18.82 51.46 -4.10
CA GLU A 374 -18.16 52.72 -3.74
C GLU A 374 -17.86 53.51 -5.04
#